data_cd7b572ed012b5395ab103831107c490
#
_entry.id   cd7b572ed012b5395ab103831107c490
#
_cell.length_a   1.000
_cell.length_b   1.000
_cell.length_c   1.000
_cell.angle_alpha   90.00
_cell.angle_beta   90.00
_cell.angle_gamma   90.00
#
_symmetry.space_group_name_H-M   'P 1'
#
loop_
_entity.id
_entity.type
_entity.pdbx_description
1 polymer ?
#
loop_
_entity_poly.entity_id
_entity_poly.type
_entity_poly.pdbx_seq_one_letter_code
_entity_poly.pdbx_strand_id
1 'polypeptide(L)'
;MSETMSKTSAGNFFEDFRIGQLIKHATPRTITVGDVALYNGLFGPRFAVQSSDAFARAIGYPRAPVDDLLVFHVVFGKTVPDISLNAVANLGYAE
;
A
#
# COMPACT_ATOMS: atom_id res chain seq x y z
N MET A 1 25.46 -1.78 8.46
CA MET A 1 25.26 -0.73 7.45
C MET A 1 24.15 -1.15 6.51
N SER A 2 23.19 -0.29 6.29
CA SER A 2 22.13 -0.58 5.34
C SER A 2 22.62 -0.34 3.92
N GLU A 3 22.02 -1.04 2.99
CA GLU A 3 22.36 -0.98 1.58
C GLU A 3 21.14 -0.54 0.79
N THR A 4 21.31 0.49 -0.04
CA THR A 4 20.24 0.97 -0.91
C THR A 4 20.35 0.29 -2.27
N MET A 5 19.27 -0.33 -2.70
CA MET A 5 19.17 -0.96 -4.01
C MET A 5 18.27 -0.13 -4.91
N SER A 6 18.78 0.18 -6.11
CA SER A 6 18.00 0.73 -7.20
C SER A 6 17.63 -0.43 -8.12
N LYS A 7 16.34 -0.71 -8.28
CA LYS A 7 15.89 -1.87 -9.04
C LYS A 7 15.95 -1.61 -10.53
N THR A 8 16.71 -2.45 -11.22
CA THR A 8 16.80 -2.43 -12.68
C THR A 8 16.27 -3.72 -13.31
N SER A 9 16.05 -4.75 -12.50
CA SER A 9 15.46 -6.03 -12.94
C SER A 9 14.34 -6.43 -11.99
N ALA A 10 13.35 -7.14 -12.51
CA ALA A 10 12.22 -7.57 -11.73
C ALA A 10 12.55 -8.78 -10.86
N GLY A 11 12.05 -8.75 -9.64
CA GLY A 11 12.06 -9.90 -8.76
C GLY A 11 13.33 -10.07 -7.96
N ASN A 12 13.19 -10.74 -6.84
CA ASN A 12 14.26 -11.21 -5.98
C ASN A 12 13.86 -12.57 -5.42
N PHE A 13 14.85 -13.42 -5.18
CA PHE A 13 14.68 -14.65 -4.44
C PHE A 13 15.12 -14.46 -3.00
N PHE A 14 14.79 -15.38 -2.12
CA PHE A 14 15.12 -15.28 -0.71
C PHE A 14 16.62 -14.97 -0.49
N GLU A 15 17.48 -15.57 -1.28
CA GLU A 15 18.94 -15.42 -1.16
C GLU A 15 19.43 -13.99 -1.48
N ASP A 16 18.59 -13.21 -2.16
CA ASP A 16 18.94 -11.84 -2.54
C ASP A 16 18.70 -10.83 -1.43
N PHE A 17 17.96 -11.24 -0.37
CA PHE A 17 17.64 -10.33 0.72
C PHE A 17 18.68 -10.37 1.82
N ARG A 18 18.94 -9.23 2.44
CA ARG A 18 19.90 -9.08 3.54
C ARG A 18 19.31 -8.24 4.65
N ILE A 19 19.67 -8.56 5.89
CA ILE A 19 19.27 -7.77 7.07
C ILE A 19 19.86 -6.37 6.94
N GLY A 20 19.02 -5.35 7.17
CA GLY A 20 19.41 -3.95 7.07
C GLY A 20 19.43 -3.38 5.66
N GLN A 21 19.09 -4.20 4.68
CA GLN A 21 18.98 -3.77 3.29
C GLN A 21 17.89 -2.73 3.13
N LEU A 22 18.17 -1.69 2.36
CA LEU A 22 17.19 -0.67 1.99
C LEU A 22 16.86 -0.82 0.51
N ILE A 23 15.60 -1.09 0.21
CA ILE A 23 15.12 -1.23 -1.15
C ILE A 23 14.30 0.00 -1.52
N LYS A 24 14.74 0.71 -2.56
CA LYS A 24 14.03 1.87 -3.05
C LYS A 24 13.20 1.48 -4.27
N HIS A 25 11.89 1.54 -4.14
CA HIS A 25 10.99 1.17 -5.24
C HIS A 25 11.00 2.22 -6.34
N ALA A 26 10.95 1.75 -7.59
CA ALA A 26 11.26 2.60 -8.75
C ALA A 26 10.21 3.67 -9.03
N THR A 27 8.94 3.35 -8.84
CA THR A 27 7.86 4.21 -9.34
C THR A 27 6.96 4.70 -8.21
N PRO A 28 6.88 6.02 -7.96
CA PRO A 28 5.89 6.56 -7.03
C PRO A 28 4.48 6.44 -7.61
N ARG A 29 3.47 6.52 -6.73
CA ARG A 29 2.08 6.52 -7.15
C ARG A 29 1.25 7.44 -6.25
N THR A 30 0.45 8.27 -6.88
CA THR A 30 -0.47 9.15 -6.17
C THR A 30 -1.81 8.44 -5.98
N ILE A 31 -2.36 8.53 -4.77
CA ILE A 31 -3.73 8.12 -4.50
C ILE A 31 -4.65 9.30 -4.82
N THR A 32 -5.58 9.10 -5.73
CA THR A 32 -6.46 10.16 -6.21
C THR A 32 -7.86 10.02 -5.64
N VAL A 33 -8.67 11.07 -5.79
CA VAL A 33 -10.10 11.02 -5.44
C VAL A 33 -10.82 9.94 -6.25
N GLY A 34 -10.41 9.72 -7.50
CA GLY A 34 -10.97 8.64 -8.32
C GLY A 34 -10.69 7.26 -7.76
N ASP A 35 -9.48 7.03 -7.24
CA ASP A 35 -9.15 5.76 -6.57
C ASP A 35 -10.05 5.51 -5.37
N VAL A 36 -10.27 6.54 -4.56
CA VAL A 36 -11.11 6.45 -3.36
C VAL A 36 -12.56 6.18 -3.75
N ALA A 37 -13.09 6.89 -4.73
CA ALA A 37 -14.45 6.72 -5.19
C ALA A 37 -14.69 5.30 -5.73
N LEU A 38 -13.76 4.80 -6.52
CA LEU A 38 -13.86 3.45 -7.09
C LEU A 38 -13.79 2.38 -6.00
N TYR A 39 -12.84 2.51 -5.09
CA TYR A 39 -12.69 1.57 -3.97
C TYR A 39 -13.94 1.55 -3.11
N ASN A 40 -14.46 2.71 -2.72
CA ASN A 40 -15.65 2.82 -1.90
C ASN A 40 -16.88 2.23 -2.61
N GLY A 41 -16.99 2.44 -3.92
CA GLY A 41 -18.08 1.91 -4.71
C GLY A 41 -18.06 0.37 -4.82
N LEU A 42 -16.86 -0.21 -4.93
CA LEU A 42 -16.70 -1.65 -5.11
C LEU A 42 -16.77 -2.42 -3.79
N PHE A 43 -16.17 -1.89 -2.73
CA PHE A 43 -15.97 -2.64 -1.50
C PHE A 43 -16.81 -2.17 -0.33
N GLY A 44 -17.39 -0.97 -0.42
CA GLY A 44 -18.28 -0.44 0.60
C GLY A 44 -17.66 -0.38 1.99
N PRO A 45 -16.84 0.65 2.32
CA PRO A 45 -16.18 0.74 3.62
C PRO A 45 -17.18 0.57 4.75
N ARG A 46 -16.80 -0.16 5.78
CA ARG A 46 -17.70 -0.47 6.92
C ARG A 46 -17.87 0.71 7.86
N PHE A 47 -16.88 1.59 7.93
CA PHE A 47 -16.89 2.71 8.86
C PHE A 47 -17.36 3.97 8.16
N ALA A 48 -18.30 4.66 8.79
CA ALA A 48 -18.83 5.90 8.25
C ALA A 48 -17.77 6.99 8.08
N VAL A 49 -16.71 6.97 8.90
CA VAL A 49 -15.63 7.94 8.82
C VAL A 49 -14.94 7.93 7.44
N GLN A 50 -14.88 6.78 6.80
CA GLN A 50 -14.21 6.62 5.50
C GLN A 50 -15.16 6.83 4.31
N SER A 51 -16.46 6.94 4.55
CA SER A 51 -17.46 7.05 3.48
C SER A 51 -18.37 8.26 3.59
N SER A 52 -18.33 8.98 4.71
CA SER A 52 -19.17 10.15 4.93
C SER A 52 -18.34 11.34 5.39
N ASP A 53 -18.26 12.36 4.57
CA ASP A 53 -17.59 13.61 4.94
C ASP A 53 -18.28 14.27 6.13
N ALA A 54 -19.60 14.22 6.19
CA ALA A 54 -20.35 14.81 7.31
C ALA A 54 -20.00 14.11 8.62
N PHE A 55 -19.97 12.80 8.62
CA PHE A 55 -19.59 12.04 9.82
C PHE A 55 -18.15 12.31 10.22
N ALA A 56 -17.22 12.29 9.24
CA ALA A 56 -15.82 12.53 9.50
C ALA A 56 -15.60 13.92 10.11
N ARG A 57 -16.25 14.95 9.58
CA ARG A 57 -16.17 16.30 10.14
C ARG A 57 -16.72 16.38 11.54
N ALA A 58 -17.80 15.65 11.83
CA ALA A 58 -18.40 15.64 13.16
C ALA A 58 -17.45 15.07 14.24
N ILE A 59 -16.53 14.20 13.86
CA ILE A 59 -15.56 13.60 14.79
C ILE A 59 -14.16 14.20 14.68
N GLY A 60 -14.00 15.29 13.92
CA GLY A 60 -12.77 16.08 13.92
C GLY A 60 -11.87 15.99 12.71
N TYR A 61 -12.26 15.25 11.67
CA TYR A 61 -11.52 15.21 10.42
C TYR A 61 -12.02 16.31 9.46
N PRO A 62 -11.16 16.84 8.58
CA PRO A 62 -11.62 17.82 7.60
C PRO A 62 -12.54 17.22 6.53
N ARG A 63 -12.38 15.94 6.27
CA ARG A 63 -13.21 15.15 5.35
C ARG A 63 -12.97 13.67 5.62
N ALA A 64 -13.71 12.79 4.95
CA ALA A 64 -13.49 11.34 5.08
C ALA A 64 -12.06 10.99 4.68
N PRO A 65 -11.29 10.32 5.55
CA PRO A 65 -9.95 9.85 5.20
C PRO A 65 -10.04 8.68 4.22
N VAL A 66 -8.94 8.43 3.54
CA VAL A 66 -8.80 7.28 2.65
C VAL A 66 -8.89 5.99 3.47
N ASP A 67 -9.59 4.99 2.94
CA ASP A 67 -9.63 3.67 3.56
C ASP A 67 -8.21 3.11 3.68
N ASP A 68 -7.85 2.65 4.86
CA ASP A 68 -6.51 2.14 5.15
C ASP A 68 -6.19 0.88 4.34
N LEU A 69 -7.20 0.07 4.00
CA LEU A 69 -6.98 -1.08 3.14
C LEU A 69 -6.68 -0.69 1.69
N LEU A 70 -7.26 0.41 1.20
CA LEU A 70 -6.87 0.94 -0.10
C LEU A 70 -5.40 1.36 -0.09
N VAL A 71 -4.98 2.09 0.95
CA VAL A 71 -3.58 2.49 1.10
C VAL A 71 -2.67 1.26 1.16
N PHE A 72 -3.07 0.25 1.93
CA PHE A 72 -2.33 -1.00 2.03
C PHE A 72 -2.15 -1.65 0.66
N HIS A 73 -3.22 -1.77 -0.13
CA HIS A 73 -3.13 -2.39 -1.46
C HIS A 73 -2.22 -1.63 -2.40
N VAL A 74 -2.29 -0.29 -2.38
CA VAL A 74 -1.41 0.53 -3.23
C VAL A 74 0.05 0.36 -2.83
N VAL A 75 0.34 0.46 -1.54
CA VAL A 75 1.70 0.33 -1.03
C VAL A 75 2.24 -1.08 -1.27
N PHE A 76 1.45 -2.09 -0.95
CA PHE A 76 1.85 -3.47 -1.14
C PHE A 76 2.12 -3.77 -2.62
N GLY A 77 1.27 -3.27 -3.52
CA GLY A 77 1.49 -3.44 -4.96
C GLY A 77 2.82 -2.87 -5.44
N LYS A 78 3.28 -1.79 -4.82
CA LYS A 78 4.59 -1.20 -5.13
C LYS A 78 5.75 -2.09 -4.75
N THR A 79 5.58 -2.95 -3.77
CA THR A 79 6.66 -3.85 -3.32
C THR A 79 6.81 -5.09 -4.19
N VAL A 80 5.81 -5.44 -4.98
CA VAL A 80 5.77 -6.71 -5.72
C VAL A 80 7.01 -6.92 -6.61
N PRO A 81 7.42 -5.98 -7.47
CA PRO A 81 8.57 -6.21 -8.34
C PRO A 81 9.87 -6.48 -7.58
N ASP A 82 10.01 -5.93 -6.38
CA ASP A 82 11.23 -6.01 -5.60
C ASP A 82 11.20 -7.09 -4.54
N ILE A 83 10.04 -7.42 -4.01
CA ILE A 83 9.92 -8.27 -2.83
C ILE A 83 9.28 -9.60 -3.17
N SER A 84 8.13 -9.61 -3.83
CA SER A 84 7.28 -10.80 -3.88
C SER A 84 6.99 -11.32 -5.29
N LEU A 85 7.61 -10.79 -6.31
CA LEU A 85 7.34 -11.23 -7.69
C LEU A 85 7.56 -12.73 -7.85
N ASN A 86 8.56 -13.29 -7.19
CA ASN A 86 8.90 -14.71 -7.25
C ASN A 86 8.29 -15.51 -6.09
N ALA A 87 7.42 -14.91 -5.30
CA ALA A 87 6.78 -15.59 -4.18
C ALA A 87 5.78 -16.64 -4.66
N VAL A 88 5.66 -17.72 -3.91
CA VAL A 88 4.69 -18.77 -4.18
C VAL A 88 3.32 -18.39 -3.62
N ALA A 89 3.28 -17.80 -2.42
CA ALA A 89 2.05 -17.44 -1.75
C ALA A 89 2.27 -16.35 -0.71
N ASN A 90 1.22 -15.58 -0.43
CA ASN A 90 1.17 -14.67 0.72
C ASN A 90 0.41 -15.37 1.84
N LEU A 91 1.04 -15.53 2.99
CA LEU A 91 0.47 -16.29 4.10
C LEU A 91 -0.03 -15.41 5.23
N GLY A 92 0.50 -14.20 5.38
CA GLY A 92 0.07 -13.28 6.42
C GLY A 92 1.02 -12.12 6.62
N TYR A 93 0.62 -11.24 7.53
CA TYR A 93 1.37 -10.03 7.86
C TYR A 93 1.41 -9.88 9.38
N ALA A 94 2.57 -9.54 9.92
CA ALA A 94 2.74 -9.38 11.36
C ALA A 94 2.65 -7.92 11.79
N GLU A 95 3.23 -7.02 11.01
CA GLU A 95 3.26 -5.58 11.28
C GLU A 95 3.71 -4.80 10.04
#